data_a8bbcce77469463c95a1a86b2ae0c9e7
#
_entry.id   a8bbcce77469463c95a1a86b2ae0c9e7
#
_cell.length_a   1.000
_cell.length_b   1.000
_cell.length_c   1.000
_cell.angle_alpha   90.00
_cell.angle_beta   90.00
_cell.angle_gamma   90.00
#
_symmetry.space_group_name_H-M   'P 1'
#
loop_
_entity.id
_entity.type
_entity.pdbx_description
1 polymer ?
#
loop_
_entity_poly.entity_id
_entity_poly.type
_entity_poly.pdbx_seq_one_letter_code
_entity_poly.pdbx_strand_id
1 'polypeptide(L)'
;MQTITYATRGEVAHGRMHVKTIKGPALFLAQFAGDDAPFDSWGGITRWAADCGYAGVQVPSWDKRLIDLGQAAESRDYCEEWLGQAEENGITVTELACHLQGQLVAVHPAYDVAFDGFADASVHGDPAARQAWAVEQVKKAIRASANLGLTALPTFSGALAWPYIYPWPQRPAGLVEMAFDELAKRWRPLLDLADEHGVNLCYEIHPGEDLHDGASFEMFLERVNDHPRAMMLYDPSHYVLQCLDYLDHLDIYAERIGAFHVKDAEFNPTGRQGVYGGYQSWVNRAGRFRSLGD
;
A
#
# COMPACT_ATOMS: atom_id res chain seq x y z
N MET A 1 12.39 -25.61 -28.46
CA MET A 1 11.20 -24.78 -28.41
C MET A 1 10.11 -25.60 -27.72
N GLN A 2 9.93 -25.42 -26.42
CA GLN A 2 8.82 -26.03 -25.68
C GLN A 2 7.73 -24.97 -25.58
N THR A 3 6.58 -25.25 -26.18
CA THR A 3 5.38 -24.41 -26.11
C THR A 3 4.76 -24.64 -24.73
N ILE A 4 4.76 -23.61 -23.90
CA ILE A 4 4.04 -23.62 -22.63
C ILE A 4 2.59 -23.29 -22.94
N THR A 5 1.71 -24.26 -22.82
CA THR A 5 0.25 -24.10 -22.89
C THR A 5 -0.25 -23.68 -21.51
N TYR A 6 -0.77 -22.48 -21.40
CA TYR A 6 -1.51 -22.05 -20.21
C TYR A 6 -2.85 -22.80 -20.16
N ALA A 7 -3.07 -23.53 -19.09
CA ALA A 7 -4.35 -24.18 -18.83
C ALA A 7 -5.40 -23.09 -18.51
N THR A 8 -6.51 -23.11 -19.24
CA THR A 8 -7.69 -22.31 -18.92
C THR A 8 -8.22 -22.72 -17.55
N ARG A 9 -8.16 -21.83 -16.57
CA ARG A 9 -8.71 -22.03 -15.21
C ARG A 9 -10.23 -22.16 -15.29
N GLY A 10 -10.76 -23.21 -14.63
CA GLY A 10 -12.19 -23.41 -14.44
C GLY A 10 -12.78 -22.26 -13.61
N GLU A 11 -14.01 -21.88 -13.95
CA GLU A 11 -14.80 -20.85 -13.26
C GLU A 11 -14.94 -21.20 -11.77
N VAL A 12 -14.20 -20.48 -10.93
CA VAL A 12 -14.52 -20.38 -9.51
C VAL A 12 -15.46 -19.19 -9.39
N ALA A 13 -16.71 -19.44 -9.05
CA ALA A 13 -17.69 -18.38 -8.78
C ALA A 13 -17.27 -17.62 -7.51
N HIS A 14 -16.43 -16.62 -7.67
CA HIS A 14 -16.16 -15.64 -6.64
C HIS A 14 -17.35 -14.68 -6.61
N GLY A 15 -18.08 -14.68 -5.51
CA GLY A 15 -19.09 -13.66 -5.26
C GLY A 15 -18.46 -12.28 -5.44
N ARG A 16 -18.96 -11.49 -6.39
CA ARG A 16 -18.50 -10.13 -6.61
C ARG A 16 -18.67 -9.36 -5.31
N MET A 17 -17.55 -8.99 -4.69
CA MET A 17 -17.59 -8.06 -3.58
C MET A 17 -18.06 -6.70 -4.13
N HIS A 18 -19.15 -6.17 -3.56
CA HIS A 18 -19.57 -4.82 -3.86
C HIS A 18 -18.59 -3.86 -3.17
N VAL A 19 -17.64 -3.33 -3.94
CA VAL A 19 -16.83 -2.20 -3.49
C VAL A 19 -17.74 -0.97 -3.40
N LYS A 20 -17.81 -0.34 -2.22
CA LYS A 20 -18.54 0.90 -2.05
C LYS A 20 -17.73 2.01 -2.72
N THR A 21 -18.15 2.45 -3.91
CA THR A 21 -17.51 3.54 -4.64
C THR A 21 -18.22 4.86 -4.39
N ILE A 22 -17.48 5.96 -4.34
CA ILE A 22 -18.01 7.32 -4.34
C ILE A 22 -17.94 7.91 -5.74
N LYS A 23 -18.83 8.89 -6.02
CA LYS A 23 -18.74 9.69 -7.24
C LYS A 23 -17.98 10.98 -6.93
N GLY A 24 -16.78 11.11 -7.44
CA GLY A 24 -15.93 12.26 -7.29
C GLY A 24 -14.51 11.88 -6.84
N PRO A 25 -13.58 12.84 -6.90
CA PRO A 25 -12.21 12.58 -6.48
C PRO A 25 -12.11 12.44 -4.96
N ALA A 26 -11.24 11.51 -4.52
CA ALA A 26 -10.81 11.39 -3.14
C ALA A 26 -9.33 11.80 -3.03
N LEU A 27 -8.95 12.35 -1.88
CA LEU A 27 -7.61 12.85 -1.61
C LEU A 27 -6.91 11.99 -0.56
N PHE A 28 -5.70 11.52 -0.86
CA PHE A 28 -4.85 10.89 0.15
C PHE A 28 -4.22 11.96 1.04
N LEU A 29 -4.58 11.97 2.32
CA LEU A 29 -4.23 13.05 3.26
C LEU A 29 -2.77 13.02 3.75
N ALA A 30 -2.06 11.90 3.59
CA ALA A 30 -0.69 11.74 4.11
C ALA A 30 0.29 12.81 3.64
N GLN A 31 0.07 13.41 2.47
CA GLN A 31 0.94 14.44 1.90
C GLN A 31 0.66 15.84 2.44
N PHE A 32 -0.47 16.02 3.13
CA PHE A 32 -0.96 17.32 3.58
C PHE A 32 -0.99 17.45 5.09
N ALA A 33 -1.19 16.35 5.84
CA ALA A 33 -1.19 16.34 7.29
C ALA A 33 0.09 17.00 7.84
N GLY A 34 -0.06 18.01 8.69
CA GLY A 34 1.01 18.84 9.22
C GLY A 34 0.66 19.45 10.56
N ASP A 35 1.56 20.27 11.11
CA ASP A 35 1.38 20.85 12.44
C ASP A 35 0.67 22.22 12.42
N ASP A 36 0.40 22.74 11.23
CA ASP A 36 -0.28 24.02 11.03
C ASP A 36 -1.71 23.81 10.52
N ALA A 37 -2.64 24.66 11.01
CA ALA A 37 -4.02 24.65 10.52
C ALA A 37 -4.09 24.97 9.00
N PRO A 38 -4.96 24.31 8.24
CA PRO A 38 -6.03 23.39 8.65
C PRO A 38 -5.57 21.92 8.70
N PHE A 39 -4.27 21.63 8.57
CA PHE A 39 -3.69 20.30 8.35
C PHE A 39 -3.36 19.56 9.66
N ASP A 40 -3.55 20.22 10.80
CA ASP A 40 -3.22 19.76 12.15
C ASP A 40 -4.36 18.99 12.85
N SER A 41 -5.52 18.91 12.21
CA SER A 41 -6.72 18.31 12.81
C SER A 41 -7.66 17.68 11.80
N TRP A 42 -8.41 16.67 12.25
CA TRP A 42 -9.37 15.94 11.42
C TRP A 42 -10.46 16.86 10.82
N GLY A 43 -11.11 17.69 11.66
CA GLY A 43 -12.14 18.62 11.20
C GLY A 43 -11.60 19.72 10.28
N GLY A 44 -10.36 20.19 10.51
CA GLY A 44 -9.71 21.19 9.67
C GLY A 44 -9.39 20.66 8.27
N ILE A 45 -8.73 19.51 8.19
CA ILE A 45 -8.27 18.97 6.91
C ILE A 45 -9.43 18.46 6.05
N THR A 46 -10.49 17.89 6.66
CA THR A 46 -11.69 17.46 5.92
C THR A 46 -12.46 18.63 5.34
N ARG A 47 -12.59 19.74 6.09
CA ARG A 47 -13.19 20.97 5.57
C ARG A 47 -12.38 21.53 4.41
N TRP A 48 -11.06 21.61 4.56
CA TRP A 48 -10.18 22.05 3.48
C TRP A 48 -10.30 21.17 2.23
N ALA A 49 -10.37 19.85 2.37
CA ALA A 49 -10.56 18.92 1.25
C ALA A 49 -11.90 19.18 0.53
N ALA A 50 -12.98 19.41 1.29
CA ALA A 50 -14.29 19.75 0.75
C ALA A 50 -14.27 21.09 0.00
N ASP A 51 -13.63 22.13 0.56
CA ASP A 51 -13.47 23.43 -0.07
C ASP A 51 -12.67 23.37 -1.38
N CYS A 52 -11.76 22.40 -1.50
CA CYS A 52 -11.04 22.08 -2.73
C CYS A 52 -11.87 21.25 -3.74
N GLY A 53 -13.08 20.83 -3.39
CA GLY A 53 -14.00 20.09 -4.27
C GLY A 53 -13.80 18.56 -4.26
N TYR A 54 -13.09 18.00 -3.27
CA TYR A 54 -12.99 16.56 -3.09
C TYR A 54 -14.28 16.00 -2.48
N ALA A 55 -14.66 14.80 -2.91
CA ALA A 55 -15.82 14.07 -2.39
C ALA A 55 -15.45 13.09 -1.28
N GLY A 56 -14.18 12.73 -1.18
CA GLY A 56 -13.70 11.76 -0.20
C GLY A 56 -12.24 11.94 0.15
N VAL A 57 -11.82 11.18 1.17
CA VAL A 57 -10.44 11.16 1.63
C VAL A 57 -9.99 9.75 1.99
N GLN A 58 -8.72 9.45 1.69
CA GLN A 58 -7.98 8.31 2.23
C GLN A 58 -7.13 8.79 3.41
N VAL A 59 -7.18 8.09 4.54
CA VAL A 59 -6.62 8.57 5.80
C VAL A 59 -5.41 7.75 6.22
N PRO A 60 -4.23 8.39 6.47
CA PRO A 60 -3.06 7.70 6.98
C PRO A 60 -3.29 7.25 8.43
N SER A 61 -3.32 5.94 8.67
CA SER A 61 -3.60 5.35 9.98
C SER A 61 -2.49 5.61 11.02
N TRP A 62 -1.34 6.07 10.58
CA TRP A 62 -0.19 6.40 11.43
C TRP A 62 -0.19 7.83 11.97
N ASP A 63 -1.06 8.69 11.46
CA ASP A 63 -1.07 10.10 11.85
C ASP A 63 -2.09 10.36 12.97
N LYS A 64 -1.57 10.51 14.18
CA LYS A 64 -2.37 10.71 15.40
C LYS A 64 -3.15 12.03 15.42
N ARG A 65 -2.84 13.00 14.55
CA ARG A 65 -3.61 14.25 14.40
C ARG A 65 -4.95 13.99 13.71
N LEU A 66 -5.01 12.94 12.88
CA LEU A 66 -6.18 12.63 12.07
C LEU A 66 -7.04 11.51 12.66
N ILE A 67 -6.42 10.50 13.27
CA ILE A 67 -7.14 9.35 13.83
C ILE A 67 -6.40 8.74 15.04
N ASP A 68 -7.14 8.39 16.08
CA ASP A 68 -6.65 7.47 17.11
C ASP A 68 -6.91 6.03 16.64
N LEU A 69 -5.89 5.41 16.06
CA LEU A 69 -6.00 4.06 15.52
C LEU A 69 -6.35 3.03 16.60
N GLY A 70 -5.90 3.24 17.86
CA GLY A 70 -6.22 2.35 18.96
C GLY A 70 -7.72 2.38 19.29
N GLN A 71 -8.28 3.58 19.45
CA GLN A 71 -9.70 3.74 19.69
C GLN A 71 -10.55 3.24 18.50
N ALA A 72 -10.14 3.56 17.26
CA ALA A 72 -10.84 3.11 16.07
C ALA A 72 -10.89 1.57 15.96
N ALA A 73 -9.84 0.88 16.38
CA ALA A 73 -9.80 -0.58 16.39
C ALA A 73 -10.71 -1.23 17.45
N GLU A 74 -11.05 -0.51 18.52
CA GLU A 74 -11.73 -1.06 19.69
C GLU A 74 -13.16 -0.53 19.89
N SER A 75 -13.49 0.67 19.38
CA SER A 75 -14.74 1.37 19.63
C SER A 75 -15.46 1.77 18.35
N ARG A 76 -16.65 1.22 18.15
CA ARG A 76 -17.55 1.65 17.08
C ARG A 76 -18.14 3.03 17.33
N ASP A 77 -18.40 3.37 18.57
CA ASP A 77 -18.92 4.70 18.93
C ASP A 77 -17.92 5.80 18.53
N TYR A 78 -16.62 5.56 18.81
CA TYR A 78 -15.55 6.43 18.31
C TYR A 78 -15.57 6.55 16.79
N CYS A 79 -15.71 5.42 16.08
CA CYS A 79 -15.73 5.42 14.62
C CYS A 79 -16.94 6.19 14.06
N GLU A 80 -18.12 6.05 14.66
CA GLU A 80 -19.33 6.77 14.25
C GLU A 80 -19.18 8.28 14.48
N GLU A 81 -18.67 8.71 15.63
CA GLU A 81 -18.40 10.12 15.91
C GLU A 81 -17.36 10.71 14.94
N TRP A 82 -16.28 9.97 14.72
CA TRP A 82 -15.18 10.39 13.84
C TRP A 82 -15.64 10.50 12.37
N LEU A 83 -16.43 9.55 11.87
CA LEU A 83 -17.04 9.63 10.53
C LEU A 83 -18.03 10.78 10.45
N GLY A 84 -18.85 11.01 11.48
CA GLY A 84 -19.82 12.12 11.54
C GLY A 84 -19.16 13.47 11.32
N GLN A 85 -17.98 13.70 11.89
CA GLN A 85 -17.23 14.95 11.67
C GLN A 85 -16.81 15.16 10.21
N ALA A 86 -16.48 14.11 9.47
CA ALA A 86 -16.18 14.21 8.04
C ALA A 86 -17.45 14.44 7.22
N GLU A 87 -18.54 13.74 7.56
CA GLU A 87 -19.84 13.86 6.90
C GLU A 87 -20.44 15.26 7.07
N GLU A 88 -20.26 15.93 8.23
CA GLU A 88 -20.63 17.33 8.44
C GLU A 88 -19.93 18.28 7.47
N ASN A 89 -18.74 17.93 7.02
CA ASN A 89 -18.00 18.67 5.98
C ASN A 89 -18.32 18.19 4.55
N GLY A 90 -19.23 17.21 4.38
CA GLY A 90 -19.55 16.62 3.09
C GLY A 90 -18.50 15.66 2.53
N ILE A 91 -17.61 15.15 3.37
CA ILE A 91 -16.51 14.25 2.99
C ILE A 91 -16.85 12.81 3.39
N THR A 92 -16.62 11.88 2.47
CA THR A 92 -16.66 10.44 2.73
C THR A 92 -15.24 9.90 2.95
N VAL A 93 -15.04 9.06 3.98
CA VAL A 93 -13.79 8.31 4.12
C VAL A 93 -13.83 7.12 3.17
N THR A 94 -12.85 7.01 2.28
CA THR A 94 -12.76 5.91 1.30
C THR A 94 -12.01 4.72 1.84
N GLU A 95 -10.84 4.93 2.42
CA GLU A 95 -9.99 3.91 3.05
C GLU A 95 -9.17 4.51 4.19
N LEU A 96 -8.78 3.66 5.14
CA LEU A 96 -7.53 3.88 5.88
C LEU A 96 -6.35 3.39 5.04
N ALA A 97 -5.18 3.99 5.23
CA ALA A 97 -3.94 3.54 4.62
C ALA A 97 -2.93 3.20 5.71
N CYS A 98 -2.24 2.05 5.61
CA CYS A 98 -1.22 1.63 6.57
C CYS A 98 0.16 1.38 5.93
N HIS A 99 0.51 2.12 4.89
CA HIS A 99 1.75 1.95 4.13
C HIS A 99 3.00 1.97 5.02
N LEU A 100 3.13 2.97 5.90
CA LEU A 100 4.32 3.11 6.75
C LEU A 100 4.47 1.99 7.77
N GLN A 101 3.35 1.46 8.30
CA GLN A 101 3.41 0.31 9.20
C GLN A 101 3.58 -1.00 8.40
N GLY A 102 2.92 -1.14 7.26
CA GLY A 102 2.98 -2.33 6.42
C GLY A 102 4.39 -2.65 5.93
N GLN A 103 5.14 -1.65 5.46
CA GLN A 103 6.53 -1.85 5.02
C GLN A 103 7.45 -2.38 6.14
N LEU A 104 7.11 -2.12 7.41
CA LEU A 104 7.89 -2.57 8.56
C LEU A 104 7.61 -4.03 8.97
N VAL A 105 6.61 -4.68 8.37
CA VAL A 105 6.35 -6.11 8.57
C VAL A 105 7.51 -6.95 8.08
N ALA A 106 8.18 -6.49 7.00
CA ALA A 106 9.31 -7.20 6.41
C ALA A 106 10.40 -6.20 5.98
N VAL A 107 11.42 -6.03 6.80
CA VAL A 107 12.57 -5.14 6.52
C VAL A 107 13.82 -5.96 6.39
N HIS A 108 14.57 -5.76 5.30
CA HIS A 108 15.90 -6.35 5.13
C HIS A 108 16.91 -5.66 6.06
N PRO A 109 17.81 -6.39 6.75
CA PRO A 109 18.74 -5.82 7.73
C PRO A 109 19.61 -4.66 7.20
N ALA A 110 19.90 -4.62 5.91
CA ALA A 110 20.63 -3.51 5.29
C ALA A 110 19.93 -2.15 5.40
N TYR A 111 18.61 -2.15 5.66
CA TYR A 111 17.78 -0.96 5.75
C TYR A 111 17.29 -0.64 7.17
N ASP A 112 17.65 -1.43 8.17
CA ASP A 112 17.13 -1.29 9.55
C ASP A 112 17.17 0.15 10.06
N VAL A 113 18.34 0.80 9.95
CA VAL A 113 18.52 2.18 10.44
C VAL A 113 17.64 3.18 9.69
N ALA A 114 17.47 3.00 8.37
CA ALA A 114 16.65 3.90 7.56
C ALA A 114 15.15 3.75 7.87
N PHE A 115 14.71 2.55 8.23
CA PHE A 115 13.30 2.24 8.49
C PHE A 115 12.85 2.52 9.92
N ASP A 116 13.78 2.75 10.86
CA ASP A 116 13.41 3.18 12.22
C ASP A 116 12.59 4.47 12.23
N GLY A 117 12.85 5.40 11.30
CA GLY A 117 12.11 6.65 11.19
C GLY A 117 10.62 6.51 10.87
N PHE A 118 10.14 5.33 10.47
CA PHE A 118 8.73 5.05 10.21
C PHE A 118 8.02 4.37 11.40
N ALA A 119 8.74 4.04 12.46
CA ALA A 119 8.22 3.40 13.65
C ALA A 119 8.10 4.36 14.83
N ASP A 120 7.38 3.94 15.87
CA ASP A 120 7.39 4.64 17.15
C ASP A 120 8.80 4.63 17.77
N ALA A 121 9.20 5.74 18.36
CA ALA A 121 10.53 5.91 18.93
C ALA A 121 10.90 4.85 19.98
N SER A 122 9.91 4.25 20.65
CA SER A 122 10.12 3.21 21.66
C SER A 122 10.71 1.91 21.11
N VAL A 123 10.67 1.70 19.78
CA VAL A 123 11.17 0.49 19.12
C VAL A 123 12.35 0.77 18.19
N HIS A 124 12.91 1.99 18.19
CA HIS A 124 14.08 2.33 17.39
C HIS A 124 15.31 1.53 17.86
N GLY A 125 16.12 1.08 16.90
CA GLY A 125 17.34 0.29 17.16
C GLY A 125 17.07 -1.18 17.50
N ASP A 126 15.82 -1.62 17.56
CA ASP A 126 15.43 -3.02 17.77
C ASP A 126 14.56 -3.51 16.61
N PRO A 127 15.12 -4.14 15.57
CA PRO A 127 14.39 -4.62 14.41
C PRO A 127 13.28 -5.62 14.74
N ALA A 128 13.46 -6.44 15.78
CA ALA A 128 12.45 -7.41 16.20
C ALA A 128 11.26 -6.73 16.89
N ALA A 129 11.53 -5.79 17.80
CA ALA A 129 10.48 -4.99 18.43
C ALA A 129 9.74 -4.12 17.41
N ARG A 130 10.45 -3.52 16.45
CA ARG A 130 9.87 -2.72 15.36
C ARG A 130 8.93 -3.56 14.50
N GLN A 131 9.33 -4.78 14.11
CA GLN A 131 8.47 -5.69 13.36
C GLN A 131 7.24 -6.09 14.16
N ALA A 132 7.38 -6.46 15.44
CA ALA A 132 6.25 -6.81 16.29
C ALA A 132 5.27 -5.64 16.44
N TRP A 133 5.79 -4.42 16.67
CA TRP A 133 4.99 -3.20 16.69
C TRP A 133 4.23 -2.99 15.39
N ALA A 134 4.89 -3.12 14.24
CA ALA A 134 4.27 -2.94 12.93
C ALA A 134 3.12 -3.92 12.68
N VAL A 135 3.32 -5.20 13.01
CA VAL A 135 2.28 -6.23 12.93
C VAL A 135 1.05 -5.83 13.76
N GLU A 136 1.26 -5.34 15.00
CA GLU A 136 0.14 -4.89 15.84
C GLU A 136 -0.55 -3.63 15.27
N GLN A 137 0.19 -2.70 14.65
CA GLN A 137 -0.43 -1.55 13.98
C GLN A 137 -1.28 -1.99 12.77
N VAL A 138 -0.79 -2.91 11.94
CA VAL A 138 -1.57 -3.45 10.81
C VAL A 138 -2.83 -4.19 11.29
N LYS A 139 -2.75 -4.98 12.37
CA LYS A 139 -3.92 -5.61 12.98
C LYS A 139 -4.96 -4.58 13.47
N LYS A 140 -4.49 -3.49 14.09
CA LYS A 140 -5.38 -2.39 14.49
C LYS A 140 -6.02 -1.72 13.28
N ALA A 141 -5.26 -1.48 12.21
CA ALA A 141 -5.78 -0.88 10.98
C ALA A 141 -6.84 -1.76 10.30
N ILE A 142 -6.68 -3.09 10.31
CA ILE A 142 -7.69 -4.04 9.82
C ILE A 142 -8.99 -3.92 10.64
N ARG A 143 -8.91 -3.96 11.99
CA ARG A 143 -10.09 -3.86 12.85
C ARG A 143 -10.75 -2.49 12.74
N ALA A 144 -9.97 -1.42 12.72
CA ALA A 144 -10.46 -0.06 12.53
C ALA A 144 -11.18 0.09 11.19
N SER A 145 -10.61 -0.43 10.09
CA SER A 145 -11.27 -0.43 8.79
C SER A 145 -12.63 -1.14 8.84
N ALA A 146 -12.71 -2.30 9.48
CA ALA A 146 -13.97 -3.02 9.65
C ALA A 146 -14.98 -2.23 10.50
N ASN A 147 -14.56 -1.62 11.63
CA ASN A 147 -15.42 -0.80 12.47
C ASN A 147 -15.94 0.45 11.76
N LEU A 148 -15.14 1.03 10.85
CA LEU A 148 -15.50 2.16 9.99
C LEU A 148 -16.35 1.73 8.77
N GLY A 149 -16.61 0.44 8.58
CA GLY A 149 -17.35 -0.07 7.41
C GLY A 149 -16.56 -0.01 6.11
N LEU A 150 -15.24 0.06 6.18
CA LEU A 150 -14.34 0.09 5.02
C LEU A 150 -13.95 -1.33 4.61
N THR A 151 -13.76 -1.56 3.31
CA THR A 151 -13.49 -2.89 2.75
C THR A 151 -12.11 -3.04 2.13
N ALA A 152 -11.35 -1.96 2.03
CA ALA A 152 -9.98 -1.93 1.51
C ALA A 152 -9.04 -1.24 2.51
N LEU A 153 -7.83 -1.78 2.62
CA LEU A 153 -6.75 -1.22 3.42
C LEU A 153 -5.46 -1.23 2.59
N PRO A 154 -5.16 -0.12 1.90
CA PRO A 154 -3.90 0.12 1.23
C PRO A 154 -2.69 -0.04 2.15
N THR A 155 -1.66 -0.74 1.65
CA THR A 155 -0.43 -1.04 2.40
C THR A 155 0.77 -1.26 1.48
N PHE A 156 1.99 -1.18 2.03
CA PHE A 156 3.19 -1.74 1.43
C PHE A 156 3.45 -3.15 1.94
N SER A 157 4.21 -3.93 1.18
CA SER A 157 4.54 -5.32 1.53
C SER A 157 5.72 -5.44 2.50
N GLY A 158 6.61 -4.47 2.49
CA GLY A 158 7.97 -4.62 2.98
C GLY A 158 8.87 -5.29 1.94
N ALA A 159 10.16 -5.37 2.24
CA ALA A 159 11.16 -5.83 1.31
C ALA A 159 12.26 -6.66 1.99
N LEU A 160 12.38 -7.93 1.64
CA LEU A 160 13.45 -8.84 2.02
C LEU A 160 14.35 -9.18 0.83
N ALA A 161 13.78 -9.24 -0.40
CA ALA A 161 14.49 -9.56 -1.63
C ALA A 161 14.92 -8.32 -2.44
N TRP A 162 14.29 -7.16 -2.23
CA TRP A 162 14.58 -5.95 -2.99
C TRP A 162 16.06 -5.57 -3.09
N PRO A 163 16.92 -5.71 -2.04
CA PRO A 163 18.36 -5.43 -2.15
C PRO A 163 19.08 -6.27 -3.21
N TYR A 164 18.47 -7.35 -3.65
CA TYR A 164 19.00 -8.30 -4.63
C TYR A 164 18.29 -8.22 -5.98
N ILE A 165 17.53 -7.16 -6.27
CA ILE A 165 16.73 -7.03 -7.50
C ILE A 165 17.57 -7.12 -8.76
N TYR A 166 18.79 -6.57 -8.75
CA TYR A 166 19.70 -6.71 -9.87
C TYR A 166 20.43 -8.06 -9.82
N PRO A 167 20.44 -8.86 -10.91
CA PRO A 167 20.93 -10.24 -10.90
C PRO A 167 22.46 -10.35 -10.91
N TRP A 168 23.19 -9.30 -10.71
CA TRP A 168 24.64 -9.30 -10.63
C TRP A 168 25.16 -8.51 -9.40
N PRO A 169 26.12 -9.05 -8.63
CA PRO A 169 26.72 -10.40 -8.76
C PRO A 169 25.67 -11.51 -8.64
N GLN A 170 25.96 -12.68 -9.22
CA GLN A 170 25.01 -13.78 -9.26
C GLN A 170 24.49 -14.13 -7.86
N ARG A 171 23.20 -14.13 -7.69
CA ARG A 171 22.54 -14.47 -6.43
C ARG A 171 22.74 -15.94 -6.07
N PRO A 172 22.94 -16.29 -4.78
CA PRO A 172 22.81 -17.68 -4.35
C PRO A 172 21.45 -18.27 -4.75
N ALA A 173 21.45 -19.55 -5.15
CA ALA A 173 20.20 -20.25 -5.44
C ALA A 173 19.29 -20.28 -4.21
N GLY A 174 18.00 -20.04 -4.41
CA GLY A 174 16.99 -20.05 -3.35
C GLY A 174 16.89 -18.75 -2.53
N LEU A 175 17.75 -17.72 -2.77
CA LEU A 175 17.74 -16.49 -2.00
C LEU A 175 16.41 -15.73 -2.10
N VAL A 176 15.89 -15.59 -3.32
CA VAL A 176 14.62 -14.88 -3.57
C VAL A 176 13.45 -15.71 -3.05
N GLU A 177 13.46 -16.99 -3.32
CA GLU A 177 12.43 -17.93 -2.85
C GLU A 177 12.31 -17.92 -1.32
N MET A 178 13.43 -17.98 -0.59
CA MET A 178 13.44 -17.90 0.88
C MET A 178 12.93 -16.56 1.40
N ALA A 179 13.23 -15.45 0.70
CA ALA A 179 12.72 -14.14 1.07
C ALA A 179 11.20 -14.07 0.93
N PHE A 180 10.65 -14.57 -0.18
CA PHE A 180 9.20 -14.63 -0.40
C PHE A 180 8.49 -15.64 0.52
N ASP A 181 9.13 -16.75 0.88
CA ASP A 181 8.60 -17.68 1.88
C ASP A 181 8.46 -17.00 3.25
N GLU A 182 9.47 -16.23 3.66
CA GLU A 182 9.42 -15.47 4.91
C GLU A 182 8.43 -14.30 4.83
N LEU A 183 8.33 -13.59 3.70
CA LEU A 183 7.33 -12.56 3.45
C LEU A 183 5.92 -13.12 3.63
N ALA A 184 5.61 -14.21 2.96
CA ALA A 184 4.32 -14.88 3.04
C ALA A 184 4.00 -15.37 4.46
N LYS A 185 4.97 -15.93 5.17
CA LYS A 185 4.83 -16.35 6.57
C LYS A 185 4.45 -15.19 7.48
N ARG A 186 5.01 -13.99 7.26
CA ARG A 186 4.69 -12.79 8.06
C ARG A 186 3.31 -12.23 7.74
N TRP A 187 2.93 -12.20 6.46
CA TRP A 187 1.66 -11.64 6.02
C TRP A 187 0.48 -12.60 6.19
N ARG A 188 0.67 -13.91 6.17
CA ARG A 188 -0.43 -14.89 6.24
C ARG A 188 -1.36 -14.67 7.44
N PRO A 189 -0.88 -14.48 8.69
CA PRO A 189 -1.77 -14.23 9.83
C PRO A 189 -2.54 -12.90 9.73
N LEU A 190 -2.00 -11.91 9.02
CA LEU A 190 -2.67 -10.64 8.78
C LEU A 190 -3.75 -10.76 7.70
N LEU A 191 -3.50 -11.57 6.66
CA LEU A 191 -4.49 -11.90 5.65
C LEU A 191 -5.65 -12.71 6.23
N ASP A 192 -5.35 -13.68 7.09
CA ASP A 192 -6.38 -14.47 7.79
C ASP A 192 -7.26 -13.56 8.67
N LEU A 193 -6.65 -12.63 9.44
CA LEU A 193 -7.39 -11.63 10.22
C LEU A 193 -8.22 -10.69 9.33
N ALA A 194 -7.66 -10.27 8.21
CA ALA A 194 -8.38 -9.43 7.25
C ALA A 194 -9.61 -10.14 6.66
N ASP A 195 -9.52 -11.45 6.46
CA ASP A 195 -10.64 -12.27 6.01
C ASP A 195 -11.74 -12.39 7.08
N GLU A 196 -11.38 -12.60 8.33
CA GLU A 196 -12.32 -12.58 9.47
C GLU A 196 -13.10 -11.27 9.57
N HIS A 197 -12.47 -10.16 9.18
CA HIS A 197 -13.05 -8.82 9.25
C HIS A 197 -13.65 -8.30 7.92
N GLY A 198 -13.54 -9.05 6.84
CA GLY A 198 -14.06 -8.65 5.52
C GLY A 198 -13.29 -7.51 4.86
N VAL A 199 -12.02 -7.31 5.22
CA VAL A 199 -11.15 -6.24 4.71
C VAL A 199 -10.13 -6.81 3.72
N ASN A 200 -9.93 -6.15 2.58
CA ASN A 200 -8.89 -6.50 1.62
C ASN A 200 -7.59 -5.77 1.95
N LEU A 201 -6.48 -6.47 2.01
CA LEU A 201 -5.16 -5.86 2.07
C LEU A 201 -4.72 -5.55 0.63
N CYS A 202 -4.68 -4.27 0.29
CA CYS A 202 -4.36 -3.78 -1.05
C CYS A 202 -2.89 -3.35 -1.09
N TYR A 203 -2.03 -4.26 -1.55
CA TYR A 203 -0.60 -3.99 -1.65
C TYR A 203 -0.32 -3.04 -2.82
N GLU A 204 0.27 -1.88 -2.54
CA GLU A 204 0.75 -0.99 -3.58
C GLU A 204 1.95 -1.63 -4.27
N ILE A 205 1.85 -1.81 -5.58
CA ILE A 205 2.94 -2.34 -6.41
C ILE A 205 3.96 -1.21 -6.62
N HIS A 206 5.06 -1.27 -5.85
CA HIS A 206 5.93 -0.12 -5.66
C HIS A 206 7.42 -0.50 -5.70
N PRO A 207 8.26 0.22 -6.48
CA PRO A 207 9.71 0.05 -6.43
C PRO A 207 10.25 0.32 -5.03
N GLY A 208 11.06 -0.59 -4.52
CA GLY A 208 11.55 -0.55 -3.13
C GLY A 208 10.89 -1.59 -2.23
N GLU A 209 9.74 -2.12 -2.66
CA GLU A 209 9.02 -3.21 -2.01
C GLU A 209 9.32 -4.55 -2.70
N ASP A 210 9.08 -5.67 -2.03
CA ASP A 210 9.18 -6.98 -2.69
C ASP A 210 8.07 -7.15 -3.74
N LEU A 211 6.88 -6.60 -3.49
CA LEU A 211 5.80 -6.57 -4.47
C LEU A 211 5.92 -5.31 -5.34
N HIS A 212 6.74 -5.37 -6.38
CA HIS A 212 7.06 -4.22 -7.24
C HIS A 212 6.58 -4.36 -8.69
N ASP A 213 6.13 -5.56 -9.08
CA ASP A 213 5.56 -5.85 -10.38
C ASP A 213 4.56 -7.02 -10.30
N GLY A 214 3.94 -7.38 -11.42
CA GLY A 214 2.99 -8.49 -11.46
C GLY A 214 3.63 -9.84 -11.13
N ALA A 215 4.85 -10.09 -11.61
CA ALA A 215 5.54 -11.35 -11.36
C ALA A 215 5.87 -11.56 -9.88
N SER A 216 6.31 -10.52 -9.19
CA SER A 216 6.56 -10.56 -7.75
C SER A 216 5.26 -10.73 -6.95
N PHE A 217 4.16 -10.13 -7.38
CA PHE A 217 2.86 -10.35 -6.77
C PHE A 217 2.37 -11.80 -6.97
N GLU A 218 2.57 -12.39 -8.14
CA GLU A 218 2.25 -13.81 -8.40
C GLU A 218 3.07 -14.76 -7.50
N MET A 219 4.36 -14.47 -7.32
CA MET A 219 5.22 -15.24 -6.40
C MET A 219 4.71 -15.18 -4.95
N PHE A 220 4.16 -14.07 -4.52
CA PHE A 220 3.55 -13.93 -3.21
C PHE A 220 2.22 -14.66 -3.13
N LEU A 221 1.33 -14.49 -4.12
CA LEU A 221 0.03 -15.18 -4.18
C LEU A 221 0.17 -16.69 -4.10
N GLU A 222 1.14 -17.27 -4.83
CA GLU A 222 1.42 -18.70 -4.76
C GLU A 222 1.70 -19.15 -3.31
N ARG A 223 2.50 -18.39 -2.56
CA ARG A 223 2.92 -18.74 -1.20
C ARG A 223 1.84 -18.50 -0.14
N VAL A 224 0.93 -17.60 -0.38
CA VAL A 224 -0.25 -17.40 0.48
C VAL A 224 -1.46 -18.21 -0.01
N ASN A 225 -1.26 -19.18 -0.91
CA ASN A 225 -2.31 -20.03 -1.48
C ASN A 225 -3.46 -19.23 -2.12
N ASP A 226 -3.11 -18.25 -2.93
CA ASP A 226 -4.06 -17.40 -3.66
C ASP A 226 -5.10 -16.74 -2.72
N HIS A 227 -4.65 -16.28 -1.54
CA HIS A 227 -5.51 -15.78 -0.49
C HIS A 227 -6.45 -14.68 -0.99
N PRO A 228 -7.79 -14.77 -0.74
CA PRO A 228 -8.78 -13.86 -1.36
C PRO A 228 -8.62 -12.40 -0.92
N ARG A 229 -8.00 -12.14 0.25
CA ARG A 229 -7.77 -10.80 0.77
C ARG A 229 -6.44 -10.18 0.33
N ALA A 230 -5.61 -10.92 -0.40
CA ALA A 230 -4.40 -10.38 -1.02
C ALA A 230 -4.78 -9.71 -2.35
N MET A 231 -4.90 -8.39 -2.31
CA MET A 231 -5.30 -7.55 -3.43
C MET A 231 -4.19 -6.57 -3.79
N MET A 232 -4.31 -5.90 -4.92
CA MET A 232 -3.42 -4.81 -5.34
C MET A 232 -4.05 -3.45 -5.09
N LEU A 233 -3.23 -2.49 -4.70
CA LEU A 233 -3.46 -1.09 -5.00
C LEU A 233 -2.75 -0.77 -6.31
N TYR A 234 -3.49 -0.29 -7.29
CA TYR A 234 -2.98 0.08 -8.60
C TYR A 234 -2.60 1.56 -8.62
N ASP A 235 -1.30 1.83 -8.73
CA ASP A 235 -0.74 3.17 -8.96
C ASP A 235 0.07 3.16 -10.27
N PRO A 236 -0.48 3.67 -11.38
CA PRO A 236 0.19 3.60 -12.67
C PRO A 236 1.50 4.39 -12.72
N SER A 237 1.70 5.37 -11.84
CA SER A 237 2.94 6.15 -11.82
C SER A 237 4.16 5.28 -11.53
N HIS A 238 4.04 4.29 -10.64
CA HIS A 238 5.11 3.37 -10.33
C HIS A 238 5.45 2.42 -11.49
N TYR A 239 4.48 2.13 -12.35
CA TYR A 239 4.70 1.33 -13.55
C TYR A 239 5.42 2.15 -14.63
N VAL A 240 5.03 3.41 -14.81
CA VAL A 240 5.76 4.34 -15.71
C VAL A 240 7.23 4.45 -15.31
N LEU A 241 7.54 4.58 -14.00
CA LEU A 241 8.91 4.64 -13.49
C LEU A 241 9.73 3.38 -13.79
N GLN A 242 9.08 2.23 -13.95
CA GLN A 242 9.70 0.94 -14.25
C GLN A 242 9.68 0.59 -15.74
N CYS A 243 9.09 1.44 -16.59
CA CYS A 243 8.83 1.13 -18.01
C CYS A 243 7.95 -0.12 -18.19
N LEU A 244 7.04 -0.38 -17.25
CA LEU A 244 6.09 -1.47 -17.32
C LEU A 244 4.82 -0.99 -18.06
N ASP A 245 4.21 -1.84 -18.87
CA ASP A 245 2.94 -1.54 -19.55
C ASP A 245 1.81 -1.55 -18.52
N TYR A 246 1.39 -0.36 -18.09
CA TYR A 246 0.39 -0.19 -17.06
C TYR A 246 -1.03 -0.54 -17.53
N LEU A 247 -1.31 -0.49 -18.84
CA LEU A 247 -2.61 -0.89 -19.40
C LEU A 247 -2.73 -2.40 -19.50
N ASP A 248 -1.67 -3.08 -19.99
CA ASP A 248 -1.63 -4.54 -20.02
C ASP A 248 -1.70 -5.14 -18.61
N HIS A 249 -1.05 -4.47 -17.63
CA HIS A 249 -1.15 -4.86 -16.22
C HIS A 249 -2.60 -4.82 -15.70
N LEU A 250 -3.38 -3.81 -16.09
CA LEU A 250 -4.80 -3.72 -15.77
C LEU A 250 -5.60 -4.90 -16.35
N ASP A 251 -5.34 -5.23 -17.62
CA ASP A 251 -6.04 -6.33 -18.30
C ASP A 251 -5.73 -7.68 -17.66
N ILE A 252 -4.48 -7.88 -17.19
CA ILE A 252 -4.06 -9.13 -16.54
C ILE A 252 -4.63 -9.25 -15.12
N TYR A 253 -4.61 -8.16 -14.33
CA TYR A 253 -4.86 -8.21 -12.88
C TYR A 253 -6.15 -7.52 -12.42
N ALA A 254 -7.06 -7.16 -13.32
CA ALA A 254 -8.29 -6.43 -12.99
C ALA A 254 -9.08 -7.00 -11.80
N GLU A 255 -9.15 -8.34 -11.69
CA GLU A 255 -9.87 -9.01 -10.59
C GLU A 255 -9.15 -8.95 -9.23
N ARG A 256 -7.87 -8.55 -9.22
CA ARG A 256 -7.04 -8.38 -8.03
C ARG A 256 -6.82 -6.92 -7.63
N ILE A 257 -7.35 -5.98 -8.38
CA ILE A 257 -7.26 -4.56 -8.05
C ILE A 257 -8.38 -4.20 -7.08
N GLY A 258 -8.02 -3.90 -5.83
CA GLY A 258 -8.93 -3.53 -4.76
C GLY A 258 -8.92 -2.05 -4.40
N ALA A 259 -7.90 -1.31 -4.84
CA ALA A 259 -7.77 0.13 -4.63
C ALA A 259 -7.01 0.78 -5.79
N PHE A 260 -7.15 2.09 -5.95
CA PHE A 260 -6.57 2.83 -7.07
C PHE A 260 -6.04 4.19 -6.59
N HIS A 261 -4.78 4.50 -6.94
CA HIS A 261 -4.23 5.85 -6.80
C HIS A 261 -4.11 6.52 -8.17
N VAL A 262 -4.74 7.68 -8.33
CA VAL A 262 -4.56 8.54 -9.51
C VAL A 262 -3.33 9.40 -9.28
N LYS A 263 -2.24 9.04 -9.95
CA LYS A 263 -0.94 9.71 -9.80
C LYS A 263 -0.21 9.72 -11.13
N ASP A 264 0.49 10.80 -11.43
CA ASP A 264 1.18 10.97 -12.70
C ASP A 264 2.70 10.83 -12.56
N ALA A 265 3.34 10.37 -13.62
CA ALA A 265 4.78 10.22 -13.72
C ALA A 265 5.25 10.33 -15.17
N GLU A 266 6.50 10.71 -15.33
CA GLU A 266 7.17 10.70 -16.62
C GLU A 266 8.42 9.81 -16.58
N PHE A 267 8.79 9.28 -17.72
CA PHE A 267 10.07 8.62 -17.91
C PHE A 267 10.79 9.18 -19.13
N ASN A 268 11.85 9.95 -18.88
CA ASN A 268 12.65 10.62 -19.92
C ASN A 268 14.06 10.05 -19.93
N PRO A 269 14.31 8.92 -20.63
CA PRO A 269 15.64 8.33 -20.67
C PRO A 269 16.61 9.25 -21.41
N THR A 270 17.83 9.31 -20.90
CA THR A 270 18.94 10.06 -21.55
C THR A 270 20.14 9.15 -21.75
N GLY A 271 21.17 9.62 -22.44
CA GLY A 271 22.45 8.89 -22.50
C GLY A 271 23.19 8.82 -21.15
N ARG A 272 22.65 9.44 -20.09
CA ARG A 272 23.24 9.50 -18.76
C ARG A 272 22.48 8.71 -17.70
N GLN A 273 21.19 8.44 -17.90
CA GLN A 273 20.28 7.88 -16.91
C GLN A 273 19.30 6.92 -17.57
N GLY A 274 18.90 5.89 -16.82
CA GLY A 274 17.96 4.86 -17.25
C GLY A 274 17.01 4.44 -16.13
N VAL A 275 16.38 3.28 -16.28
CA VAL A 275 15.28 2.77 -15.44
C VAL A 275 15.66 2.57 -13.97
N TYR A 276 16.93 2.27 -13.67
CA TYR A 276 17.35 2.03 -12.27
C TYR A 276 17.40 3.30 -11.42
N GLY A 277 17.21 4.48 -12.01
CA GLY A 277 17.19 5.76 -11.30
C GLY A 277 18.53 6.25 -10.78
N GLY A 278 19.47 5.36 -10.49
CA GLY A 278 20.80 5.69 -9.96
C GLY A 278 20.76 6.31 -8.57
N TYR A 279 21.80 7.08 -8.22
CA TYR A 279 22.01 7.68 -6.90
C TYR A 279 21.65 9.18 -6.86
N GLN A 280 20.94 9.68 -7.86
CA GLN A 280 20.50 11.07 -7.91
C GLN A 280 19.27 11.29 -7.03
N SER A 281 19.04 12.57 -6.67
CA SER A 281 17.76 12.99 -6.07
C SER A 281 16.58 12.78 -7.02
N TRP A 282 15.39 12.70 -6.48
CA TRP A 282 14.15 12.43 -7.25
C TRP A 282 13.98 13.35 -8.46
N VAL A 283 14.22 14.65 -8.29
CA VAL A 283 14.04 15.66 -9.37
C VAL A 283 15.02 15.52 -10.52
N ASN A 284 16.13 14.78 -10.33
CA ASN A 284 17.20 14.62 -11.33
C ASN A 284 17.20 13.24 -11.99
N ARG A 285 16.20 12.38 -11.68
CA ARG A 285 16.09 11.05 -12.29
C ARG A 285 15.42 11.12 -13.65
N ALA A 286 15.66 10.11 -14.51
CA ALA A 286 14.93 9.92 -15.76
C ALA A 286 13.45 9.65 -15.52
N GLY A 287 13.14 8.81 -14.53
CA GLY A 287 11.79 8.56 -14.05
C GLY A 287 11.47 9.40 -12.80
N ARG A 288 10.39 10.18 -12.83
CA ARG A 288 9.97 11.03 -11.72
C ARG A 288 8.46 11.27 -11.73
N PHE A 289 7.93 11.57 -10.55
CA PHE A 289 6.52 11.94 -10.41
C PHE A 289 6.25 13.35 -10.95
N ARG A 290 5.01 13.51 -11.43
CA ARG A 290 4.53 14.78 -11.99
C ARG A 290 3.20 15.16 -11.34
N SER A 291 2.82 16.44 -11.50
CA SER A 291 1.44 16.85 -11.22
C SER A 291 0.50 16.20 -12.24
N LEU A 292 -0.73 15.91 -11.83
CA LEU A 292 -1.71 15.30 -12.72
C LEU A 292 -1.94 16.15 -13.97
N GLY A 293 -1.71 15.55 -15.14
CA GLY A 293 -1.92 16.17 -16.45
C GLY A 293 -0.78 17.04 -16.97
N ASP A 294 0.41 16.94 -16.36
CA ASP A 294 1.62 17.61 -16.84
C ASP A 294 2.19 16.97 -18.13
#